data_f389e8e3aaf6549516d56520de71ca2b
#
_entry.id   f389e8e3aaf6549516d56520de71ca2b
#
_cell.length_a   1.000
_cell.length_b   1.000
_cell.length_c   1.000
_cell.angle_alpha   90.00
_cell.angle_beta   90.00
_cell.angle_gamma   90.00
#
_symmetry.space_group_name_H-M   'P 1'
#
loop_
_entity.id
_entity.type
_entity.pdbx_description
1 polymer ?
#
loop_
_entity_poly.entity_id
_entity_poly.type
_entity_poly.pdbx_seq_one_letter_code
_entity_poly.pdbx_strand_id
1 'polypeptide(L)'
;MIYEFEGKTERDAIDKAIAELGVESDQFDVEIVEIQKNSFFKKGYAKIRVHIDDKRAPVHSPADTPRQPVLSREEATDKEADLLKFVGELIHGMGYIATVEILSREEHKLLVRLSSEDSAILIGKKGKNLDALQLIANVYAGKIGLSERIMLDCENYRIRREESLVRLAYTTADQVVTNKTSVLLEPMNPYERRLIHSTLADIRDVDTKSEGEGLYKQVRVLYKGL
;
A
#
# COMPACT_ATOMS: atom_id res chain seq x y z
N MET A 1 -5.04 -13.56 29.91
CA MET A 1 -4.37 -14.90 29.86
C MET A 1 -3.62 -15.03 28.56
N ILE A 2 -2.51 -15.81 28.51
CA ILE A 2 -1.67 -15.95 27.32
C ILE A 2 -1.68 -17.41 26.90
N TYR A 3 -1.97 -17.69 25.63
CA TYR A 3 -1.99 -19.01 25.04
C TYR A 3 -1.14 -19.03 23.78
N GLU A 4 -0.50 -20.17 23.46
CA GLU A 4 0.30 -20.35 22.25
C GLU A 4 -0.33 -21.43 21.36
N PHE A 5 -0.47 -21.11 20.06
CA PHE A 5 -1.02 -22.04 19.07
C PHE A 5 -0.07 -22.18 17.89
N GLU A 6 -0.04 -23.39 17.31
CA GLU A 6 0.79 -23.69 16.17
C GLU A 6 -0.08 -24.24 15.02
N GLY A 7 0.12 -23.71 13.81
CA GLY A 7 -0.58 -24.09 12.59
C GLY A 7 0.36 -24.23 11.40
N LYS A 8 -0.14 -24.81 10.31
CA LYS A 8 0.61 -24.88 9.04
C LYS A 8 0.77 -23.51 8.39
N THR A 9 -0.14 -22.62 8.69
CA THR A 9 -0.15 -21.20 8.30
C THR A 9 -0.62 -20.37 9.49
N GLU A 10 -0.38 -19.06 9.46
CA GLU A 10 -0.90 -18.12 10.45
C GLU A 10 -2.43 -18.28 10.63
N ARG A 11 -3.16 -18.38 9.53
CA ARG A 11 -4.61 -18.56 9.53
C ARG A 11 -5.04 -19.88 10.20
N ASP A 12 -4.34 -20.97 9.92
CA ASP A 12 -4.60 -22.29 10.55
C ASP A 12 -4.32 -22.25 12.07
N ALA A 13 -3.35 -21.47 12.52
CA ALA A 13 -3.07 -21.25 13.94
C ALA A 13 -4.15 -20.40 14.63
N ILE A 14 -4.67 -19.37 13.96
CA ILE A 14 -5.78 -18.52 14.44
C ILE A 14 -7.08 -19.34 14.51
N ASP A 15 -7.40 -20.11 13.48
CA ASP A 15 -8.61 -20.95 13.44
C ASP A 15 -8.60 -21.99 14.58
N LYS A 16 -7.43 -22.54 14.92
CA LYS A 16 -7.28 -23.43 16.07
C LYS A 16 -7.48 -22.72 17.41
N ALA A 17 -6.95 -21.49 17.54
CA ALA A 17 -7.15 -20.69 18.74
C ALA A 17 -8.64 -20.40 18.97
N ILE A 18 -9.37 -20.02 17.92
CA ILE A 18 -10.80 -19.79 17.97
C ILE A 18 -11.57 -21.06 18.39
N ALA A 19 -11.24 -22.21 17.77
CA ALA A 19 -11.90 -23.48 18.04
C ALA A 19 -11.66 -23.98 19.48
N GLU A 20 -10.47 -23.78 20.04
CA GLU A 20 -10.08 -24.30 21.34
C GLU A 20 -10.45 -23.37 22.51
N LEU A 21 -10.40 -22.05 22.27
CA LEU A 21 -10.74 -21.05 23.29
C LEU A 21 -12.23 -20.66 23.29
N GLY A 22 -12.96 -20.97 22.20
CA GLY A 22 -14.37 -20.65 22.06
C GLY A 22 -14.66 -19.13 22.01
N VAL A 23 -13.67 -18.35 21.58
CA VAL A 23 -13.74 -16.89 21.49
C VAL A 23 -13.70 -16.45 20.02
N GLU A 24 -14.37 -15.36 19.69
CA GLU A 24 -14.33 -14.80 18.33
C GLU A 24 -13.01 -14.05 18.10
N SER A 25 -12.60 -13.92 16.84
CA SER A 25 -11.30 -13.35 16.46
C SER A 25 -11.10 -11.88 16.85
N ASP A 26 -12.16 -11.18 17.24
CA ASP A 26 -12.18 -9.80 17.73
C ASP A 26 -12.04 -9.66 19.26
N GLN A 27 -12.02 -10.80 19.98
CA GLN A 27 -11.96 -10.85 21.44
C GLN A 27 -10.56 -11.10 21.99
N PHE A 28 -9.56 -11.24 21.13
CA PHE A 28 -8.17 -11.47 21.54
C PHE A 28 -7.17 -10.81 20.59
N ASP A 29 -6.02 -10.45 21.12
CA ASP A 29 -4.89 -9.96 20.34
C ASP A 29 -3.94 -11.09 19.97
N VAL A 30 -3.46 -11.10 18.71
CA VAL A 30 -2.55 -12.12 18.18
C VAL A 30 -1.16 -11.53 17.98
N GLU A 31 -0.17 -12.12 18.62
CA GLU A 31 1.24 -11.85 18.40
C GLU A 31 1.88 -13.03 17.64
N ILE A 32 2.52 -12.76 16.52
CA ILE A 32 3.25 -13.79 15.76
C ILE A 32 4.60 -14.01 16.43
N VAL A 33 4.82 -15.21 16.96
CA VAL A 33 6.07 -15.58 17.66
C VAL A 33 7.10 -16.11 16.69
N GLU A 34 6.68 -16.97 15.74
CA GLU A 34 7.59 -17.59 14.78
C GLU A 34 6.85 -17.99 13.50
N ILE A 35 7.47 -17.71 12.35
CA ILE A 35 6.98 -18.22 11.04
C ILE A 35 8.14 -18.92 10.35
N GLN A 36 7.97 -20.21 10.07
CA GLN A 36 8.86 -20.96 9.20
C GLN A 36 8.20 -21.19 7.85
N LYS A 37 8.78 -20.59 6.78
CA LYS A 37 8.29 -20.81 5.41
C LYS A 37 8.59 -22.22 4.92
N ASN A 38 7.68 -22.77 4.10
CA ASN A 38 7.90 -24.06 3.44
C ASN A 38 9.20 -24.06 2.64
N SER A 39 10.10 -25.00 2.93
CA SER A 39 11.29 -25.31 2.16
C SER A 39 11.22 -26.75 1.69
N PHE A 40 11.98 -27.11 0.63
CA PHE A 40 11.94 -28.41 -0.04
C PHE A 40 12.16 -29.62 0.92
N PHE A 41 12.71 -29.40 2.13
CA PHE A 41 12.99 -30.42 3.15
C PHE A 41 12.33 -30.20 4.51
N LYS A 42 11.56 -29.10 4.73
CA LYS A 42 10.86 -28.83 6.00
C LYS A 42 9.47 -28.23 5.74
N LYS A 43 8.46 -28.81 6.40
CA LYS A 43 7.09 -28.24 6.40
C LYS A 43 7.12 -26.92 7.15
N GLY A 44 6.57 -25.85 6.55
CA GLY A 44 6.39 -24.58 7.21
C GLY A 44 5.37 -24.69 8.35
N TYR A 45 5.57 -23.89 9.39
CA TYR A 45 4.62 -23.70 10.47
C TYR A 45 4.59 -22.22 10.89
N ALA A 46 3.49 -21.82 11.48
CA ALA A 46 3.34 -20.52 12.13
C ALA A 46 2.95 -20.74 13.59
N LYS A 47 3.67 -20.10 14.50
CA LYS A 47 3.38 -20.09 15.93
C LYS A 47 2.89 -18.73 16.33
N ILE A 48 1.71 -18.67 16.92
CA ILE A 48 1.09 -17.44 17.40
C ILE A 48 0.88 -17.48 18.89
N ARG A 49 0.88 -16.30 19.51
CA ARG A 49 0.53 -16.10 20.92
C ARG A 49 -0.74 -15.26 20.98
N VAL A 50 -1.72 -15.76 21.71
CA VAL A 50 -3.04 -15.15 21.87
C VAL A 50 -3.16 -14.55 23.27
N HIS A 51 -3.51 -13.28 23.35
CA HIS A 51 -3.75 -12.53 24.57
C HIS A 51 -5.24 -12.31 24.76
N ILE A 52 -5.83 -12.87 25.84
CA ILE A 52 -7.23 -12.65 26.19
C ILE A 52 -7.28 -11.68 27.36
N ASP A 53 -7.90 -10.51 27.16
CA ASP A 53 -8.17 -9.54 28.22
C ASP A 53 -9.51 -9.85 28.92
N ASP A 54 -9.44 -10.11 30.21
CA ASP A 54 -10.56 -10.58 31.09
C ASP A 54 -11.54 -9.44 31.47
N LYS A 55 -11.57 -8.33 30.74
CA LYS A 55 -12.36 -7.13 31.07
C LYS A 55 -13.17 -6.56 29.89
N ARG A 56 -14.02 -7.38 29.27
CA ARG A 56 -15.13 -6.82 28.46
C ARG A 56 -16.35 -7.70 28.51
N ALA A 57 -17.38 -7.24 29.24
CA ALA A 57 -18.74 -7.79 29.20
C ALA A 57 -19.41 -7.52 27.83
N PRO A 58 -20.37 -8.36 27.39
CA PRO A 58 -20.90 -8.31 26.03
C PRO A 58 -21.86 -7.16 25.84
N VAL A 59 -21.65 -6.33 24.82
CA VAL A 59 -22.67 -5.43 24.27
C VAL A 59 -23.07 -5.92 22.91
N HIS A 60 -24.26 -6.51 22.81
CA HIS A 60 -24.93 -6.80 21.54
C HIS A 60 -25.32 -5.52 20.83
N SER A 61 -24.95 -5.37 19.58
CA SER A 61 -25.80 -4.86 18.49
C SER A 61 -25.17 -5.00 17.12
N PRO A 62 -25.98 -5.13 16.05
CA PRO A 62 -25.63 -5.85 14.85
C PRO A 62 -25.07 -4.96 13.73
N ALA A 63 -24.51 -5.65 12.74
CA ALA A 63 -24.16 -5.22 11.37
C ALA A 63 -22.83 -4.48 11.19
N ASP A 64 -21.83 -5.30 10.87
CA ASP A 64 -21.09 -5.31 9.62
C ASP A 64 -20.46 -4.07 9.06
N THR A 65 -19.20 -3.99 9.20
CA THR A 65 -18.23 -3.71 8.12
C THR A 65 -16.84 -3.74 8.78
N PRO A 66 -15.75 -4.20 8.15
CA PRO A 66 -14.43 -4.19 8.77
C PRO A 66 -14.06 -2.75 9.12
N ARG A 67 -14.12 -2.42 10.40
CA ARG A 67 -13.72 -1.11 10.91
C ARG A 67 -12.21 -0.97 10.75
N GLN A 68 -11.82 -0.26 9.70
CA GLN A 68 -10.53 0.44 9.66
C GLN A 68 -10.41 1.29 10.94
N PRO A 69 -9.20 1.51 11.47
CA PRO A 69 -9.00 2.34 12.66
C PRO A 69 -9.71 3.68 12.45
N VAL A 70 -10.69 3.96 13.30
CA VAL A 70 -11.34 5.26 13.33
C VAL A 70 -10.34 6.22 13.96
N LEU A 71 -9.48 6.78 13.12
CA LEU A 71 -8.76 7.99 13.49
C LEU A 71 -9.81 9.05 13.78
N SER A 72 -9.72 9.64 14.96
CA SER A 72 -10.56 10.76 15.37
C SER A 72 -10.70 11.72 14.19
N ARG A 73 -11.93 11.93 13.74
CA ARG A 73 -12.26 12.92 12.71
C ARG A 73 -12.06 14.29 13.37
N GLU A 74 -10.82 14.74 13.44
CA GLU A 74 -10.53 16.15 13.70
C GLU A 74 -11.15 16.93 12.54
N GLU A 75 -11.95 17.92 12.87
CA GLU A 75 -12.52 18.82 11.85
C GLU A 75 -11.40 19.39 11.00
N ALA A 76 -11.60 19.41 9.68
CA ALA A 76 -10.62 19.96 8.77
C ALA A 76 -10.43 21.46 9.09
N THR A 77 -9.18 21.89 9.11
CA THR A 77 -8.92 23.35 9.20
C THR A 77 -9.51 24.06 7.99
N ASP A 78 -9.76 25.38 8.09
CA ASP A 78 -10.31 26.15 6.97
C ASP A 78 -9.50 25.96 5.68
N LYS A 79 -8.17 25.90 5.78
CA LYS A 79 -7.28 25.67 4.63
C LYS A 79 -7.40 24.27 4.06
N GLU A 80 -7.53 23.26 4.91
CA GLU A 80 -7.75 21.87 4.48
C GLU A 80 -9.11 21.74 3.78
N ALA A 81 -10.16 22.37 4.32
CA ALA A 81 -11.49 22.39 3.70
C ALA A 81 -11.44 23.07 2.31
N ASP A 82 -10.71 24.17 2.17
CA ASP A 82 -10.48 24.84 0.88
C ASP A 82 -9.72 23.94 -0.11
N LEU A 83 -8.73 23.18 0.36
CA LEU A 83 -8.00 22.20 -0.47
C LEU A 83 -8.92 21.09 -0.95
N LEU A 84 -9.71 20.49 -0.05
CA LEU A 84 -10.63 19.39 -0.42
C LEU A 84 -11.65 19.85 -1.44
N LYS A 85 -12.21 21.06 -1.22
CA LYS A 85 -13.14 21.69 -2.15
C LYS A 85 -12.49 21.92 -3.52
N PHE A 86 -11.28 22.49 -3.56
CA PHE A 86 -10.54 22.72 -4.79
C PHE A 86 -10.29 21.42 -5.57
N VAL A 87 -9.87 20.35 -4.90
CA VAL A 87 -9.63 19.05 -5.55
C VAL A 87 -10.94 18.45 -6.08
N GLY A 88 -12.04 18.57 -5.34
CA GLY A 88 -13.37 18.16 -5.80
C GLY A 88 -13.85 18.94 -7.02
N GLU A 89 -13.70 20.26 -7.02
CA GLU A 89 -14.04 21.12 -8.16
C GLU A 89 -13.18 20.85 -9.39
N LEU A 90 -11.90 20.56 -9.19
CA LEU A 90 -10.99 20.17 -10.27
C LEU A 90 -11.44 18.89 -10.95
N ILE A 91 -11.78 17.85 -10.16
CA ILE A 91 -12.29 16.58 -10.67
C ILE A 91 -13.64 16.77 -11.36
N HIS A 92 -14.52 17.59 -10.78
CA HIS A 92 -15.81 17.93 -11.39
C HIS A 92 -15.63 18.65 -12.73
N GLY A 93 -14.67 19.59 -12.80
CA GLY A 93 -14.30 20.28 -14.04
C GLY A 93 -13.75 19.34 -15.13
N MET A 94 -13.22 18.19 -14.76
CA MET A 94 -12.83 17.11 -15.70
C MET A 94 -14.01 16.27 -16.16
N GLY A 95 -15.22 16.49 -15.61
CA GLY A 95 -16.44 15.76 -15.94
C GLY A 95 -16.72 14.54 -15.07
N TYR A 96 -16.03 14.40 -13.93
CA TYR A 96 -16.18 13.25 -13.01
C TYR A 96 -16.67 13.69 -11.63
N ILE A 97 -17.20 12.74 -10.86
CA ILE A 97 -17.65 12.98 -9.49
C ILE A 97 -16.76 12.16 -8.56
N ALA A 98 -16.23 12.81 -7.52
CA ALA A 98 -15.46 12.13 -6.49
C ALA A 98 -15.76 12.71 -5.10
N THR A 99 -15.78 11.85 -4.10
CA THR A 99 -15.69 12.25 -2.70
C THR A 99 -14.22 12.43 -2.35
N VAL A 100 -13.90 13.54 -1.72
CA VAL A 100 -12.52 13.91 -1.32
C VAL A 100 -12.48 14.05 0.18
N GLU A 101 -11.66 13.22 0.85
CA GLU A 101 -11.61 13.13 2.32
C GLU A 101 -10.17 13.08 2.81
N ILE A 102 -9.89 13.66 3.99
CA ILE A 102 -8.61 13.47 4.67
C ILE A 102 -8.61 12.06 5.27
N LEU A 103 -7.63 11.27 4.88
CA LEU A 103 -7.42 9.92 5.42
C LEU A 103 -6.54 9.96 6.68
N SER A 104 -5.44 10.71 6.64
CA SER A 104 -4.54 10.87 7.78
C SER A 104 -3.72 12.16 7.69
N ARG A 105 -3.26 12.61 8.85
CA ARG A 105 -2.33 13.72 9.02
C ARG A 105 -1.04 13.20 9.64
N GLU A 106 0.06 13.43 8.97
CA GLU A 106 1.41 13.16 9.45
C GLU A 106 2.14 14.50 9.60
N GLU A 107 3.24 14.55 10.35
CA GLU A 107 3.95 15.79 10.69
C GLU A 107 4.20 16.75 9.49
N HIS A 108 4.45 16.18 8.30
CA HIS A 108 4.73 16.96 7.09
C HIS A 108 3.93 16.51 5.89
N LYS A 109 2.85 15.74 6.10
CA LYS A 109 2.11 15.10 5.03
C LYS A 109 0.62 15.00 5.33
N LEU A 110 -0.19 15.42 4.39
CA LEU A 110 -1.64 15.25 4.41
C LEU A 110 -2.04 14.20 3.39
N LEU A 111 -2.54 13.07 3.84
CA LEU A 111 -3.04 12.01 2.96
C LEU A 111 -4.51 12.24 2.69
N VAL A 112 -4.86 12.42 1.43
CA VAL A 112 -6.22 12.69 0.95
C VAL A 112 -6.68 11.54 0.07
N ARG A 113 -7.83 10.97 0.41
CA ARG A 113 -8.48 9.88 -0.34
C ARG A 113 -9.45 10.46 -1.35
N LEU A 114 -9.39 9.89 -2.55
CA LEU A 114 -10.37 10.09 -3.60
C LEU A 114 -11.21 8.82 -3.74
N SER A 115 -12.55 8.95 -3.70
CA SER A 115 -13.49 7.85 -3.94
C SER A 115 -14.43 8.23 -5.08
N SER A 116 -14.47 7.43 -6.14
CA SER A 116 -15.24 7.70 -7.36
C SER A 116 -15.61 6.40 -8.07
N GLU A 117 -16.75 6.38 -8.74
CA GLU A 117 -17.10 5.30 -9.67
C GLU A 117 -16.13 5.28 -10.89
N ASP A 118 -15.57 6.44 -11.24
CA ASP A 118 -14.59 6.61 -12.31
C ASP A 118 -13.13 6.53 -11.82
N SER A 119 -12.87 5.80 -10.73
CA SER A 119 -11.55 5.66 -10.10
C SER A 119 -10.44 5.29 -11.09
N ALA A 120 -10.72 4.41 -12.04
CA ALA A 120 -9.79 4.02 -13.09
C ALA A 120 -9.30 5.20 -13.94
N ILE A 121 -10.17 6.19 -14.21
CA ILE A 121 -9.85 7.39 -14.97
C ILE A 121 -9.08 8.38 -14.10
N LEU A 122 -9.48 8.55 -12.84
CA LEU A 122 -8.78 9.42 -11.90
C LEU A 122 -7.36 8.93 -11.62
N ILE A 123 -7.14 7.62 -11.56
CA ILE A 123 -5.82 7.00 -11.47
C ILE A 123 -5.07 7.18 -12.80
N GLY A 124 -5.72 6.87 -13.91
CA GLY A 124 -5.14 6.90 -15.24
C GLY A 124 -4.08 5.81 -15.47
N LYS A 125 -3.48 5.80 -16.66
CA LYS A 125 -2.47 4.80 -17.04
C LYS A 125 -1.25 4.88 -16.10
N LYS A 126 -1.09 3.86 -15.25
CA LYS A 126 0.01 3.75 -14.27
C LYS A 126 0.07 4.92 -13.27
N GLY A 127 -1.08 5.43 -12.87
CA GLY A 127 -1.17 6.51 -11.88
C GLY A 127 -0.84 7.91 -12.40
N LYS A 128 -0.71 8.11 -13.72
CA LYS A 128 -0.30 9.40 -14.30
C LYS A 128 -1.29 10.52 -14.01
N ASN A 129 -2.60 10.25 -14.07
CA ASN A 129 -3.61 11.25 -13.76
C ASN A 129 -3.60 11.58 -12.27
N LEU A 130 -3.47 10.57 -11.43
CA LEU A 130 -3.37 10.74 -9.98
C LEU A 130 -2.12 11.55 -9.58
N ASP A 131 -0.99 11.31 -10.24
CA ASP A 131 0.24 12.10 -10.04
C ASP A 131 0.07 13.55 -10.50
N ALA A 132 -0.63 13.79 -11.60
CA ALA A 132 -0.94 15.14 -12.10
C ALA A 132 -1.90 15.88 -11.16
N LEU A 133 -2.97 15.24 -10.71
CA LEU A 133 -3.90 15.79 -9.71
C LEU A 133 -3.16 16.15 -8.41
N GLN A 134 -2.30 15.26 -7.94
CA GLN A 134 -1.48 15.53 -6.75
C GLN A 134 -0.53 16.71 -6.93
N LEU A 135 0.07 16.85 -8.10
CA LEU A 135 0.93 18.01 -8.40
C LEU A 135 0.15 19.32 -8.30
N ILE A 136 -1.03 19.38 -8.92
CA ILE A 136 -1.91 20.56 -8.90
C ILE A 136 -2.38 20.85 -7.46
N ALA A 137 -2.77 19.81 -6.71
CA ALA A 137 -3.18 19.93 -5.31
C ALA A 137 -2.04 20.52 -4.44
N ASN A 138 -0.79 20.08 -4.64
CA ASN A 138 0.37 20.63 -3.92
C ASN A 138 0.66 22.09 -4.28
N VAL A 139 0.51 22.47 -5.54
CA VAL A 139 0.65 23.88 -5.96
C VAL A 139 -0.42 24.74 -5.30
N TYR A 140 -1.66 24.29 -5.27
CA TYR A 140 -2.75 24.99 -4.61
C TYR A 140 -2.56 25.08 -3.09
N ALA A 141 -2.16 23.97 -2.44
CA ALA A 141 -1.83 23.94 -1.02
C ALA A 141 -0.78 24.99 -0.65
N GLY A 142 0.30 25.11 -1.43
CA GLY A 142 1.31 26.16 -1.26
C GLY A 142 0.73 27.56 -1.42
N LYS A 143 -0.20 27.78 -2.36
CA LYS A 143 -0.85 29.07 -2.58
C LYS A 143 -1.70 29.50 -1.39
N ILE A 144 -2.40 28.59 -0.73
CA ILE A 144 -3.23 28.88 0.46
C ILE A 144 -2.44 28.83 1.77
N GLY A 145 -1.13 28.56 1.71
CA GLY A 145 -0.23 28.53 2.86
C GLY A 145 -0.39 27.29 3.73
N LEU A 146 -0.70 26.13 3.14
CA LEU A 146 -0.51 24.83 3.76
C LEU A 146 0.97 24.41 3.62
N SER A 147 1.59 24.01 4.73
CA SER A 147 3.00 23.56 4.78
C SER A 147 3.16 22.08 4.48
N GLU A 148 2.11 21.31 4.67
CA GLU A 148 2.09 19.88 4.51
C GLU A 148 2.12 19.49 3.04
N ARG A 149 2.87 18.42 2.75
CA ARG A 149 2.87 17.82 1.43
C ARG A 149 1.58 17.03 1.22
N ILE A 150 0.82 17.38 0.20
CA ILE A 150 -0.41 16.68 -0.14
C ILE A 150 -0.09 15.38 -0.87
N MET A 151 -0.66 14.30 -0.40
CA MET A 151 -0.61 13.00 -1.02
C MET A 151 -2.02 12.54 -1.38
N LEU A 152 -2.31 12.44 -2.69
CA LEU A 152 -3.58 11.90 -3.15
C LEU A 152 -3.48 10.39 -3.33
N ASP A 153 -4.48 9.66 -2.87
CA ASP A 153 -4.65 8.25 -3.18
C ASP A 153 -6.09 7.94 -3.58
N CYS A 154 -6.23 6.99 -4.48
CA CYS A 154 -7.52 6.51 -4.96
C CYS A 154 -7.55 4.98 -4.82
N GLU A 155 -8.46 4.48 -3.96
CA GLU A 155 -8.65 3.04 -3.73
C GLU A 155 -7.38 2.25 -3.37
N ASN A 156 -6.49 2.83 -2.59
CA ASN A 156 -5.20 2.24 -2.24
C ASN A 156 -4.35 1.85 -3.47
N TYR A 157 -4.52 2.61 -4.56
CA TYR A 157 -3.81 2.35 -5.83
C TYR A 157 -2.30 2.31 -5.63
N ARG A 158 -1.73 3.22 -4.82
CA ARG A 158 -0.29 3.30 -4.64
C ARG A 158 0.29 2.03 -4.06
N ILE A 159 -0.33 1.45 -3.04
CA ILE A 159 0.10 0.18 -2.42
C ILE A 159 0.03 -0.96 -3.44
N ARG A 160 -1.10 -1.11 -4.13
CA ARG A 160 -1.26 -2.15 -5.17
C ARG A 160 -0.26 -1.99 -6.31
N ARG A 161 0.06 -0.75 -6.66
CA ARG A 161 1.05 -0.44 -7.70
C ARG A 161 2.46 -0.83 -7.28
N GLU A 162 2.87 -0.51 -6.05
CA GLU A 162 4.15 -0.92 -5.48
C GLU A 162 4.30 -2.44 -5.46
N GLU A 163 3.30 -3.17 -4.97
CA GLU A 163 3.30 -4.64 -4.98
C GLU A 163 3.43 -5.22 -6.40
N SER A 164 2.72 -4.62 -7.36
CA SER A 164 2.80 -5.01 -8.76
C SER A 164 4.20 -4.78 -9.34
N LEU A 165 4.85 -3.66 -9.00
CA LEU A 165 6.20 -3.33 -9.44
C LEU A 165 7.25 -4.26 -8.83
N VAL A 166 7.13 -4.58 -7.54
CA VAL A 166 8.01 -5.54 -6.86
C VAL A 166 7.89 -6.92 -7.53
N ARG A 167 6.68 -7.37 -7.81
CA ARG A 167 6.45 -8.64 -8.51
C ARG A 167 7.03 -8.63 -9.92
N LEU A 168 6.82 -7.53 -10.67
CA LEU A 168 7.41 -7.34 -12.00
C LEU A 168 8.94 -7.39 -11.95
N ALA A 169 9.54 -6.75 -10.94
CA ALA A 169 11.00 -6.75 -10.78
C ALA A 169 11.54 -8.17 -10.63
N TYR A 170 11.00 -8.97 -9.70
CA TYR A 170 11.45 -10.34 -9.49
C TYR A 170 11.25 -11.22 -10.73
N THR A 171 10.07 -11.16 -11.35
CA THR A 171 9.80 -11.94 -12.58
C THR A 171 10.77 -11.57 -13.71
N THR A 172 11.08 -10.27 -13.84
CA THR A 172 12.03 -9.81 -14.86
C THR A 172 13.46 -10.24 -14.52
N ALA A 173 13.87 -10.21 -13.25
CA ALA A 173 15.18 -10.68 -12.82
C ALA A 173 15.38 -12.18 -13.14
N ASP A 174 14.38 -13.02 -12.82
CA ASP A 174 14.41 -14.45 -13.14
C ASP A 174 14.54 -14.70 -14.64
N GLN A 175 13.78 -13.94 -15.46
CA GLN A 175 13.85 -14.01 -16.92
C GLN A 175 15.25 -13.63 -17.44
N VAL A 176 15.82 -12.56 -16.91
CA VAL A 176 17.14 -12.04 -17.30
C VAL A 176 18.26 -13.01 -16.93
N VAL A 177 18.21 -13.60 -15.74
CA VAL A 177 19.21 -14.58 -15.29
C VAL A 177 19.12 -15.88 -16.10
N THR A 178 17.89 -16.39 -16.31
CA THR A 178 17.67 -17.63 -17.05
C THR A 178 18.13 -17.53 -18.51
N ASN A 179 17.79 -16.43 -19.18
CA ASN A 179 18.07 -16.23 -20.60
C ASN A 179 19.42 -15.54 -20.86
N LYS A 180 20.11 -15.07 -19.82
CA LYS A 180 21.37 -14.29 -19.90
C LYS A 180 21.23 -13.10 -20.84
N THR A 181 20.15 -12.32 -20.67
CA THR A 181 19.81 -11.21 -21.54
C THR A 181 19.60 -9.91 -20.74
N SER A 182 19.05 -8.90 -21.39
CA SER A 182 18.55 -7.71 -20.73
C SER A 182 17.11 -7.42 -21.14
N VAL A 183 16.32 -6.88 -20.20
CA VAL A 183 14.93 -6.47 -20.44
C VAL A 183 14.78 -5.00 -20.10
N LEU A 184 14.19 -4.23 -21.01
CA LEU A 184 13.85 -2.84 -20.79
C LEU A 184 12.40 -2.73 -20.33
N LEU A 185 12.19 -2.27 -19.11
CA LEU A 185 10.86 -2.06 -18.54
C LEU A 185 10.20 -0.83 -19.16
N GLU A 186 8.89 -0.73 -19.00
CA GLU A 186 8.18 0.44 -19.47
C GLU A 186 8.52 1.72 -18.68
N PRO A 187 8.29 2.92 -19.29
CA PRO A 187 8.54 4.19 -18.61
C PRO A 187 7.75 4.31 -17.30
N MET A 188 8.43 4.76 -16.25
CA MET A 188 7.88 4.94 -14.92
C MET A 188 8.47 6.18 -14.23
N ASN A 189 7.80 6.68 -13.19
CA ASN A 189 8.23 7.84 -12.45
C ASN A 189 9.52 7.58 -11.61
N PRO A 190 10.19 8.60 -11.09
CA PRO A 190 11.45 8.43 -10.35
C PRO A 190 11.33 7.53 -9.12
N TYR A 191 10.21 7.60 -8.41
CA TYR A 191 9.95 6.76 -7.23
C TYR A 191 9.85 5.27 -7.60
N GLU A 192 9.05 4.96 -8.63
CA GLU A 192 8.89 3.60 -9.14
C GLU A 192 10.22 3.00 -9.64
N ARG A 193 11.06 3.82 -10.32
CA ARG A 193 12.39 3.37 -10.76
C ARG A 193 13.29 3.05 -9.57
N ARG A 194 13.28 3.90 -8.53
CA ARG A 194 14.03 3.64 -7.30
C ARG A 194 13.55 2.36 -6.61
N LEU A 195 12.25 2.11 -6.58
CA LEU A 195 11.69 0.87 -6.03
C LEU A 195 12.24 -0.36 -6.76
N ILE A 196 12.24 -0.37 -8.11
CA ILE A 196 12.82 -1.46 -8.89
C ILE A 196 14.32 -1.64 -8.59
N HIS A 197 15.09 -0.55 -8.58
CA HIS A 197 16.52 -0.61 -8.25
C HIS A 197 16.77 -1.19 -6.86
N SER A 198 16.02 -0.73 -5.85
CA SER A 198 16.18 -1.22 -4.47
C SER A 198 15.74 -2.69 -4.33
N THR A 199 14.66 -3.09 -5.00
CA THR A 199 14.17 -4.49 -4.97
C THR A 199 15.20 -5.47 -5.55
N LEU A 200 15.94 -5.05 -6.57
CA LEU A 200 16.90 -5.90 -7.29
C LEU A 200 18.37 -5.72 -6.83
N ALA A 201 18.65 -4.81 -5.91
CA ALA A 201 20.01 -4.45 -5.51
C ALA A 201 20.82 -5.66 -5.00
N ASP A 202 20.20 -6.54 -4.24
CA ASP A 202 20.82 -7.69 -3.59
C ASP A 202 20.71 -8.98 -4.41
N ILE A 203 20.10 -8.93 -5.61
CA ILE A 203 19.98 -10.11 -6.45
C ILE A 203 21.32 -10.38 -7.18
N ARG A 204 21.86 -11.56 -6.94
CA ARG A 204 23.07 -12.01 -7.59
C ARG A 204 22.88 -12.09 -9.10
N ASP A 205 23.90 -11.69 -9.86
CA ASP A 205 23.94 -11.74 -11.33
C ASP A 205 22.95 -10.82 -12.07
N VAL A 206 22.26 -9.93 -11.35
CA VAL A 206 21.39 -8.90 -11.91
C VAL A 206 21.95 -7.51 -11.64
N ASP A 207 21.90 -6.63 -12.64
CA ASP A 207 22.15 -5.21 -12.50
C ASP A 207 21.00 -4.40 -13.10
N THR A 208 20.91 -3.13 -12.72
CA THR A 208 19.81 -2.27 -13.16
C THR A 208 20.30 -0.88 -13.53
N LYS A 209 19.83 -0.35 -14.65
CA LYS A 209 20.21 0.97 -15.16
C LYS A 209 18.97 1.74 -15.61
N SER A 210 18.86 3.01 -15.19
CA SER A 210 17.83 3.91 -15.71
C SER A 210 18.27 4.53 -17.03
N GLU A 211 17.42 4.44 -18.07
CA GLU A 211 17.67 4.92 -19.43
C GLU A 211 16.57 5.86 -19.90
N GLY A 212 16.89 6.76 -20.82
CA GLY A 212 15.95 7.72 -21.41
C GLY A 212 16.13 9.13 -20.86
N GLU A 213 15.24 10.02 -21.27
CA GLU A 213 15.25 11.45 -20.92
C GLU A 213 13.97 11.86 -20.20
N GLY A 214 14.00 13.01 -19.55
CA GLY A 214 12.84 13.56 -18.84
C GLY A 214 12.48 12.85 -17.56
N LEU A 215 11.24 13.04 -17.13
CA LEU A 215 10.73 12.58 -15.84
C LEU A 215 10.42 11.07 -15.86
N TYR A 216 9.86 10.57 -16.96
CA TYR A 216 9.46 9.18 -17.14
C TYR A 216 10.51 8.40 -17.94
N LYS A 217 11.55 7.97 -17.24
CA LYS A 217 12.60 7.10 -17.77
C LYS A 217 12.22 5.62 -17.62
N GLN A 218 12.94 4.76 -18.31
CA GLN A 218 12.81 3.31 -18.23
C GLN A 218 13.91 2.71 -17.34
N VAL A 219 13.65 1.56 -16.76
CA VAL A 219 14.68 0.76 -16.10
C VAL A 219 15.04 -0.42 -16.99
N ARG A 220 16.31 -0.56 -17.30
CA ARG A 220 16.87 -1.77 -17.91
C ARG A 220 17.34 -2.68 -16.81
N VAL A 221 16.83 -3.91 -16.79
CA VAL A 221 17.32 -5.01 -15.96
C VAL A 221 18.24 -5.86 -16.82
N LEU A 222 19.45 -6.14 -16.39
CA LEU A 222 20.46 -6.82 -17.19
C LEU A 222 21.19 -7.89 -16.37
N TYR A 223 21.66 -8.93 -17.08
CA TYR A 223 22.53 -9.94 -16.52
C TYR A 223 23.94 -9.40 -16.35
N LYS A 224 24.59 -9.54 -15.17
CA LYS A 224 25.93 -9.00 -14.89
C LYS A 224 27.07 -9.62 -15.71
N GLY A 225 26.81 -10.67 -16.42
CA GLY A 225 27.79 -11.34 -17.29
C GLY A 225 27.74 -10.91 -18.78
N LEU A 226 26.99 -9.85 -19.08
CA LEU A 226 26.89 -9.27 -20.45
C LEU A 226 27.88 -8.12 -20.63
#